data_f197a8e5bcfe1ab7a0bcd6f4bbcef32d
#
_entry.id   f197a8e5bcfe1ab7a0bcd6f4bbcef32d
#
_cell.length_a   1.000
_cell.length_b   1.000
_cell.length_c   1.000
_cell.angle_alpha   90.00
_cell.angle_beta   90.00
_cell.angle_gamma   90.00
#
_symmetry.space_group_name_H-M   'P 1'
#
loop_
_entity.id
_entity.type
_entity.pdbx_description
1 polymer ?
#
loop_
_entity_poly.entity_id
_entity_poly.type
_entity_poly.pdbx_seq_one_letter_code
_entity_poly.pdbx_strand_id
1 'polypeptide(L)'
;MPPTNNVNYGSSQTLPAGSYGNVNITGGTITLTGGPANSPTIYTMNSISLTGGATLQITGGAVVLNIAGVHQQNAVNFAGNSALVNTTYNPANFVLNYGGSNNLNLTGGNMSFAVINAPNANISFSGGSNFYGQAIGNTITNTGGTSFYYDSSLSTPVPTVNNSPYRVISMRELAY
;
A
#
# COMPACT_ATOMS: atom_id res chain seq x y z
N MET A 1 5.65 20.13 -2.88
CA MET A 1 6.98 19.64 -3.23
C MET A 1 7.08 18.19 -2.79
N PRO A 2 7.55 17.25 -3.62
CA PRO A 2 7.75 15.88 -3.16
C PRO A 2 8.85 15.85 -2.09
N PRO A 3 8.79 14.89 -1.15
CA PRO A 3 9.85 14.71 -0.17
C PRO A 3 11.18 14.36 -0.86
N THR A 4 12.29 14.87 -0.36
CA THR A 4 13.62 14.73 -1.00
C THR A 4 14.61 13.88 -0.20
N ASN A 5 14.29 13.52 1.03
CA ASN A 5 15.16 12.71 1.88
C ASN A 5 15.12 11.23 1.45
N ASN A 6 15.97 10.86 0.48
CA ASN A 6 16.08 9.47 0.02
C ASN A 6 16.76 8.61 1.07
N VAL A 7 16.25 7.40 1.28
CA VAL A 7 16.76 6.44 2.25
C VAL A 7 16.90 5.05 1.64
N ASN A 8 17.98 4.34 2.04
CA ASN A 8 18.26 2.98 1.59
C ASN A 8 18.49 2.10 2.83
N TYR A 9 17.77 1.01 2.91
CA TYR A 9 17.82 0.08 4.03
C TYR A 9 18.16 -1.32 3.55
N GLY A 10 19.21 -1.92 4.14
CA GLY A 10 19.61 -3.32 3.93
C GLY A 10 19.35 -4.21 5.14
N SER A 11 18.83 -3.67 6.23
CA SER A 11 18.58 -4.39 7.49
C SER A 11 17.27 -3.92 8.15
N SER A 12 16.80 -4.72 9.10
CA SER A 12 15.55 -4.46 9.79
C SER A 12 15.62 -3.23 10.69
N GLN A 13 14.59 -2.37 10.60
CA GLN A 13 14.42 -1.23 11.50
C GLN A 13 12.99 -0.67 11.47
N THR A 14 12.68 0.13 12.48
CA THR A 14 11.42 0.90 12.52
C THR A 14 11.65 2.28 11.91
N LEU A 15 10.80 2.65 10.96
CA LEU A 15 10.84 3.95 10.31
C LEU A 15 10.01 4.93 11.13
N PRO A 16 10.58 6.06 11.59
CA PRO A 16 9.79 7.11 12.23
C PRO A 16 8.71 7.67 11.30
N ALA A 17 7.59 8.11 11.84
CA ALA A 17 6.58 8.81 11.07
C ALA A 17 7.16 10.10 10.46
N GLY A 18 6.79 10.41 9.20
CA GLY A 18 7.33 11.60 8.55
C GLY A 18 7.29 11.54 7.03
N SER A 19 8.14 12.40 6.43
CA SER A 19 8.23 12.55 4.98
C SER A 19 9.60 12.12 4.47
N TYR A 20 9.59 11.25 3.44
CA TYR A 20 10.77 10.64 2.83
C TYR A 20 10.76 10.83 1.32
N GLY A 21 11.92 10.92 0.71
CA GLY A 21 12.08 10.85 -0.74
C GLY A 21 11.81 9.42 -1.25
N ASN A 22 12.74 8.88 -2.02
CA ASN A 22 12.66 7.49 -2.45
C ASN A 22 13.14 6.57 -1.32
N VAL A 23 12.32 5.60 -0.95
CA VAL A 23 12.61 4.60 0.08
C VAL A 23 12.93 3.28 -0.60
N ASN A 24 14.20 2.84 -0.53
CA ASN A 24 14.66 1.58 -1.10
C ASN A 24 15.03 0.60 0.02
N ILE A 25 14.44 -0.59 -0.03
CA ILE A 25 14.64 -1.64 0.95
C ILE A 25 15.14 -2.88 0.22
N THR A 26 16.38 -3.26 0.48
CA THR A 26 17.05 -4.37 -0.22
C THR A 26 17.13 -5.65 0.60
N GLY A 27 16.64 -5.63 1.83
CA GLY A 27 16.57 -6.78 2.74
C GLY A 27 16.05 -6.36 4.11
N GLY A 28 15.75 -7.36 4.94
CA GLY A 28 15.22 -7.15 6.28
C GLY A 28 13.76 -6.69 6.33
N THR A 29 13.32 -6.24 7.49
CA THR A 29 11.96 -5.77 7.75
C THR A 29 11.96 -4.30 8.10
N ILE A 30 11.27 -3.49 7.33
CA ILE A 30 10.98 -2.10 7.69
C ILE A 30 9.60 -2.05 8.34
N THR A 31 9.56 -1.57 9.57
CA THR A 31 8.33 -1.48 10.36
C THR A 31 7.77 -0.06 10.35
N LEU A 32 6.51 0.07 9.98
CA LEU A 32 5.71 1.28 10.16
C LEU A 32 4.78 1.05 11.35
N THR A 33 4.87 1.92 12.36
CA THR A 33 4.03 1.84 13.55
C THR A 33 2.80 2.72 13.40
N GLY A 34 1.62 2.12 13.50
CA GLY A 34 0.34 2.80 13.39
C GLY A 34 -0.15 3.40 14.69
N GLY A 35 -1.05 4.35 14.56
CA GLY A 35 -1.79 4.99 15.64
C GLY A 35 -3.21 4.43 15.79
N PRO A 36 -4.02 5.01 16.69
CA PRO A 36 -5.45 4.69 16.80
C PRO A 36 -6.17 4.94 15.47
N ALA A 37 -7.28 4.21 15.23
CA ALA A 37 -8.04 4.33 13.98
C ALA A 37 -8.56 5.76 13.70
N ASN A 38 -8.90 6.52 14.74
CA ASN A 38 -9.33 7.93 14.63
C ASN A 38 -8.18 8.94 14.52
N SER A 39 -6.92 8.48 14.65
CA SER A 39 -5.71 9.28 14.52
C SER A 39 -4.57 8.41 13.95
N PRO A 40 -4.67 8.01 12.67
CA PRO A 40 -3.69 7.13 12.06
C PRO A 40 -2.31 7.80 11.97
N THR A 41 -1.25 7.00 12.05
CA THR A 41 0.10 7.49 11.76
C THR A 41 0.26 7.71 10.28
N ILE A 42 0.76 8.88 9.88
CA ILE A 42 0.92 9.26 8.47
C ILE A 42 2.39 9.18 8.08
N TYR A 43 2.65 8.47 6.99
CA TYR A 43 3.93 8.46 6.28
C TYR A 43 3.72 9.02 4.87
N THR A 44 4.64 9.86 4.43
CA THR A 44 4.64 10.38 3.06
C THR A 44 5.95 10.03 2.39
N MET A 45 5.90 9.42 1.21
CA MET A 45 7.08 9.00 0.46
C MET A 45 6.97 9.46 -1.00
N ASN A 46 8.10 9.73 -1.64
CA ASN A 46 8.07 9.89 -3.09
C ASN A 46 7.82 8.54 -3.78
N SER A 47 8.58 7.52 -3.40
CA SER A 47 8.37 6.14 -3.85
C SER A 47 8.80 5.14 -2.79
N ILE A 48 8.36 3.89 -2.93
CA ILE A 48 8.82 2.77 -2.11
C ILE A 48 9.16 1.57 -3.00
N SER A 49 10.37 1.05 -2.84
CA SER A 49 10.86 -0.14 -3.55
C SER A 49 11.38 -1.17 -2.56
N LEU A 50 10.85 -2.39 -2.63
CA LEU A 50 11.29 -3.56 -1.87
C LEU A 50 11.87 -4.60 -2.82
N THR A 51 13.06 -5.11 -2.50
CA THR A 51 13.73 -6.18 -3.23
C THR A 51 14.41 -7.15 -2.26
N GLY A 52 14.95 -8.27 -2.76
CA GLY A 52 15.77 -9.17 -1.96
C GLY A 52 15.05 -9.82 -0.77
N GLY A 53 13.76 -10.09 -0.89
CA GLY A 53 12.98 -10.68 0.20
C GLY A 53 12.66 -9.71 1.34
N ALA A 54 12.78 -8.40 1.09
CA ALA A 54 12.46 -7.38 2.08
C ALA A 54 10.98 -7.39 2.48
N THR A 55 10.70 -7.01 3.70
CA THR A 55 9.32 -6.94 4.22
C THR A 55 8.98 -5.50 4.64
N LEU A 56 7.83 -4.99 4.18
CA LEU A 56 7.18 -3.84 4.78
C LEU A 56 6.16 -4.34 5.79
N GLN A 57 6.39 -4.05 7.07
CA GLN A 57 5.53 -4.50 8.15
C GLN A 57 4.75 -3.34 8.76
N ILE A 58 3.45 -3.54 8.94
CA ILE A 58 2.55 -2.60 9.63
C ILE A 58 2.23 -3.19 11.00
N THR A 59 2.39 -2.40 12.06
CA THR A 59 2.12 -2.84 13.44
C THR A 59 1.42 -1.74 14.23
N GLY A 60 0.85 -2.10 15.38
CA GLY A 60 0.41 -1.16 16.43
C GLY A 60 -0.88 -0.41 16.14
N GLY A 61 -1.42 -0.45 14.91
CA GLY A 61 -2.66 0.24 14.58
C GLY A 61 -2.73 0.77 13.15
N ALA A 62 -3.41 1.89 12.96
CA ALA A 62 -3.70 2.43 11.64
C ALA A 62 -2.53 3.27 11.08
N VAL A 63 -2.15 2.97 9.84
CA VAL A 63 -1.14 3.67 9.04
C VAL A 63 -1.77 4.18 7.76
N VAL A 64 -1.49 5.43 7.42
CA VAL A 64 -1.75 6.00 6.10
C VAL A 64 -0.40 6.26 5.42
N LEU A 65 -0.18 5.62 4.28
CA LEU A 65 0.98 5.81 3.43
C LEU A 65 0.59 6.60 2.18
N ASN A 66 1.05 7.83 2.08
CA ASN A 66 0.85 8.68 0.92
C ASN A 66 2.07 8.62 0.00
N ILE A 67 1.86 8.31 -1.28
CA ILE A 67 2.91 8.24 -2.30
C ILE A 67 2.77 9.40 -3.28
N ALA A 68 3.86 10.14 -3.51
CA ALA A 68 3.90 11.23 -4.48
C ALA A 68 4.20 10.76 -5.91
N GLY A 69 5.12 9.83 -6.09
CA GLY A 69 5.48 9.19 -7.36
C GLY A 69 6.14 10.10 -8.39
N VAL A 70 6.69 11.25 -7.98
CA VAL A 70 7.26 12.24 -8.90
C VAL A 70 8.54 11.70 -9.53
N HIS A 71 8.60 11.70 -10.87
CA HIS A 71 9.71 11.17 -11.67
C HIS A 71 10.00 9.68 -11.44
N GLN A 72 8.99 8.89 -11.06
CA GLN A 72 9.10 7.44 -10.89
C GLN A 72 8.32 6.71 -11.98
N GLN A 73 8.89 5.66 -12.57
CA GLN A 73 8.15 4.75 -13.45
C GLN A 73 7.22 3.84 -12.63
N ASN A 74 7.72 3.39 -11.48
CA ASN A 74 6.98 2.61 -10.51
C ASN A 74 6.97 3.37 -9.19
N ALA A 75 5.83 3.89 -8.79
CA ALA A 75 5.69 4.61 -7.54
C ALA A 75 5.77 3.68 -6.32
N VAL A 76 5.27 2.44 -6.49
CA VAL A 76 5.41 1.34 -5.56
C VAL A 76 5.93 0.13 -6.34
N ASN A 77 7.00 -0.49 -5.85
CA ASN A 77 7.60 -1.66 -6.49
C ASN A 77 8.02 -2.68 -5.44
N PHE A 78 7.24 -3.74 -5.29
CA PHE A 78 7.59 -4.90 -4.47
C PHE A 78 8.02 -6.02 -5.41
N ALA A 79 9.27 -6.42 -5.33
CA ALA A 79 9.88 -7.41 -6.21
C ALA A 79 10.79 -8.39 -5.44
N GLY A 80 11.22 -9.46 -6.07
CA GLY A 80 12.20 -10.38 -5.49
C GLY A 80 11.72 -11.08 -4.21
N ASN A 81 10.49 -11.57 -4.22
CA ASN A 81 9.88 -12.25 -3.08
C ASN A 81 9.68 -11.36 -1.83
N SER A 82 9.55 -10.06 -2.05
CA SER A 82 9.27 -9.10 -0.97
C SER A 82 7.83 -9.20 -0.50
N ALA A 83 7.56 -8.75 0.71
CA ALA A 83 6.25 -8.90 1.33
C ALA A 83 5.69 -7.60 1.91
N LEU A 84 4.37 -7.46 1.88
CA LEU A 84 3.61 -6.54 2.72
C LEU A 84 2.92 -7.36 3.81
N VAL A 85 3.21 -7.07 5.07
CA VAL A 85 2.65 -7.77 6.22
C VAL A 85 1.99 -6.76 7.16
N ASN A 86 0.66 -6.82 7.25
CA ASN A 86 -0.09 -6.06 8.23
C ASN A 86 -0.44 -6.99 9.40
N THR A 87 0.26 -6.82 10.52
CA THR A 87 0.12 -7.71 11.69
C THR A 87 -1.18 -7.49 12.46
N THR A 88 -1.94 -6.47 12.13
CA THR A 88 -3.26 -6.24 12.73
C THR A 88 -4.35 -7.09 12.08
N TYR A 89 -4.06 -7.73 10.93
CA TYR A 89 -5.03 -8.50 10.13
C TYR A 89 -6.30 -7.72 9.77
N ASN A 90 -6.26 -6.40 9.87
CA ASN A 90 -7.36 -5.50 9.51
C ASN A 90 -6.94 -4.62 8.33
N PRO A 91 -7.56 -4.77 7.14
CA PRO A 91 -7.20 -3.97 5.98
C PRO A 91 -7.35 -2.46 6.19
N ALA A 92 -8.31 -2.02 7.01
CA ALA A 92 -8.52 -0.61 7.32
C ALA A 92 -7.34 0.02 8.08
N ASN A 93 -6.49 -0.80 8.70
CA ASN A 93 -5.29 -0.33 9.39
C ASN A 93 -4.08 -0.10 8.47
N PHE A 94 -4.19 -0.35 7.17
CA PHE A 94 -3.17 0.08 6.22
C PHE A 94 -3.82 0.64 4.95
N VAL A 95 -3.73 1.96 4.79
CA VAL A 95 -4.24 2.66 3.63
C VAL A 95 -3.06 3.23 2.83
N LEU A 96 -2.92 2.81 1.58
CA LEU A 96 -1.98 3.36 0.62
C LEU A 96 -2.73 4.27 -0.35
N ASN A 97 -2.35 5.55 -0.40
CA ASN A 97 -2.89 6.54 -1.32
C ASN A 97 -1.85 6.92 -2.37
N TYR A 98 -2.24 6.89 -3.64
CA TYR A 98 -1.43 7.36 -4.74
C TYR A 98 -2.30 8.05 -5.80
N GLY A 99 -2.09 9.33 -6.03
CA GLY A 99 -2.87 10.13 -6.97
C GLY A 99 -2.31 10.18 -8.40
N GLY A 100 -1.09 9.67 -8.63
CA GLY A 100 -0.44 9.67 -9.93
C GLY A 100 -0.88 8.51 -10.83
N SER A 101 -0.32 8.45 -12.04
CA SER A 101 -0.67 7.47 -13.07
C SER A 101 0.40 6.39 -13.31
N ASN A 102 1.52 6.41 -12.56
CA ASN A 102 2.58 5.43 -12.70
C ASN A 102 2.19 4.07 -12.10
N ASN A 103 2.96 3.03 -12.41
CA ASN A 103 2.61 1.68 -12.00
C ASN A 103 2.83 1.43 -10.49
N LEU A 104 1.96 0.62 -9.92
CA LEU A 104 2.13 -0.01 -8.63
C LEU A 104 2.31 -1.51 -8.85
N ASN A 105 3.51 -2.02 -8.60
CA ASN A 105 3.83 -3.44 -8.71
C ASN A 105 3.85 -4.06 -7.31
N LEU A 106 2.94 -4.99 -7.06
CA LEU A 106 2.76 -5.67 -5.80
C LEU A 106 3.02 -7.16 -6.02
N THR A 107 4.30 -7.53 -5.92
CA THR A 107 4.74 -8.91 -6.05
C THR A 107 5.03 -9.44 -4.66
N GLY A 108 4.36 -10.47 -4.22
CA GLY A 108 4.64 -11.00 -2.91
C GLY A 108 4.07 -12.39 -2.67
N GLY A 109 4.76 -13.17 -1.86
CA GLY A 109 4.39 -14.51 -1.46
C GLY A 109 3.59 -14.59 -0.15
N ASN A 110 3.17 -13.47 0.43
CA ASN A 110 2.54 -13.42 1.74
C ASN A 110 1.16 -12.77 1.71
N MET A 111 0.40 -13.04 2.74
CA MET A 111 -0.93 -12.51 2.98
C MET A 111 -0.88 -10.99 3.21
N SER A 112 -1.52 -10.21 2.36
CA SER A 112 -1.56 -8.75 2.47
C SER A 112 -2.95 -8.28 2.91
N PHE A 113 -3.01 -7.45 3.94
CA PHE A 113 -4.23 -6.79 4.42
C PHE A 113 -4.09 -5.28 4.21
N ALA A 114 -4.80 -4.72 3.22
CA ALA A 114 -4.63 -3.33 2.84
C ALA A 114 -5.85 -2.72 2.13
N VAL A 115 -5.93 -1.40 2.19
CA VAL A 115 -6.74 -0.59 1.28
C VAL A 115 -5.78 0.17 0.35
N ILE A 116 -5.89 -0.05 -0.95
CA ILE A 116 -5.07 0.63 -1.96
C ILE A 116 -5.97 1.56 -2.76
N ASN A 117 -5.68 2.84 -2.69
CA ASN A 117 -6.41 3.90 -3.39
C ASN A 117 -5.47 4.59 -4.40
N ALA A 118 -5.50 4.13 -5.65
CA ALA A 118 -4.66 4.62 -6.73
C ALA A 118 -5.45 4.75 -8.04
N PRO A 119 -6.52 5.58 -8.09
CA PRO A 119 -7.54 5.55 -9.14
C PRO A 119 -7.01 5.82 -10.55
N ASN A 120 -5.86 6.46 -10.68
CA ASN A 120 -5.25 6.76 -11.97
C ASN A 120 -4.11 5.81 -12.37
N ALA A 121 -3.70 4.91 -11.48
CA ALA A 121 -2.56 4.04 -11.66
C ALA A 121 -2.93 2.64 -12.16
N ASN A 122 -1.98 1.98 -12.82
CA ASN A 122 -2.08 0.56 -13.11
C ASN A 122 -1.54 -0.24 -11.93
N ILE A 123 -2.35 -1.10 -11.34
CA ILE A 123 -1.97 -1.97 -10.22
C ILE A 123 -1.73 -3.37 -10.76
N SER A 124 -0.55 -3.92 -10.53
CA SER A 124 -0.19 -5.29 -10.90
C SER A 124 0.04 -6.12 -9.65
N PHE A 125 -0.72 -7.20 -9.51
CA PHE A 125 -0.51 -8.23 -8.51
C PHE A 125 0.15 -9.43 -9.15
N SER A 126 1.22 -9.95 -8.55
CA SER A 126 1.90 -11.15 -9.00
C SER A 126 2.47 -11.93 -7.81
N GLY A 127 2.75 -13.23 -7.97
CA GLY A 127 3.43 -14.01 -6.93
C GLY A 127 2.55 -14.96 -6.11
N GLY A 128 1.28 -15.16 -6.46
CA GLY A 128 0.44 -16.21 -5.87
C GLY A 128 0.07 -16.02 -4.40
N SER A 129 0.01 -14.78 -3.93
CA SER A 129 -0.37 -14.43 -2.56
C SER A 129 -1.87 -14.26 -2.37
N ASN A 130 -2.32 -14.09 -1.13
CA ASN A 130 -3.67 -13.69 -0.81
C ASN A 130 -3.71 -12.19 -0.49
N PHE A 131 -4.64 -11.46 -1.10
CA PHE A 131 -4.91 -10.06 -0.80
C PHE A 131 -6.28 -9.93 -0.14
N TYR A 132 -6.30 -9.37 1.05
CA TYR A 132 -7.51 -9.08 1.84
C TYR A 132 -7.71 -7.58 1.91
N GLY A 133 -8.87 -7.09 1.47
CA GLY A 133 -9.18 -5.67 1.55
C GLY A 133 -9.78 -5.09 0.28
N GLN A 134 -9.29 -3.94 -0.15
CA GLN A 134 -9.80 -3.22 -1.31
C GLN A 134 -8.65 -2.63 -2.13
N ALA A 135 -8.76 -2.71 -3.45
CA ALA A 135 -7.87 -2.01 -4.37
C ALA A 135 -8.71 -1.23 -5.40
N ILE A 136 -8.36 0.05 -5.59
CA ILE A 136 -8.94 0.92 -6.60
C ILE A 136 -7.80 1.38 -7.50
N GLY A 137 -7.87 1.05 -8.78
CA GLY A 137 -6.88 1.42 -9.80
C GLY A 137 -7.55 1.78 -11.13
N ASN A 138 -6.82 2.43 -12.03
CA ASN A 138 -7.25 2.60 -13.41
C ASN A 138 -7.38 1.24 -14.12
N THR A 139 -6.36 0.39 -13.92
CA THR A 139 -6.39 -1.02 -14.29
C THR A 139 -5.86 -1.87 -13.14
N ILE A 140 -6.39 -3.08 -12.98
CA ILE A 140 -5.88 -4.05 -12.03
C ILE A 140 -5.59 -5.34 -12.79
N THR A 141 -4.34 -5.81 -12.74
CA THR A 141 -3.89 -7.04 -13.37
C THR A 141 -3.43 -8.04 -12.31
N ASN A 142 -3.79 -9.30 -12.51
CA ASN A 142 -3.35 -10.41 -11.67
C ASN A 142 -2.67 -11.46 -12.55
N THR A 143 -1.36 -11.59 -12.44
CA THR A 143 -0.56 -12.49 -13.27
C THR A 143 0.04 -13.67 -12.52
N GLY A 144 -0.07 -13.70 -11.20
CA GLY A 144 0.57 -14.70 -10.36
C GLY A 144 -0.36 -15.61 -9.57
N GLY A 145 -1.68 -15.60 -9.86
CA GLY A 145 -2.64 -16.42 -9.12
C GLY A 145 -2.96 -15.86 -7.72
N THR A 146 -2.85 -14.55 -7.53
CA THR A 146 -3.28 -13.89 -6.29
C THR A 146 -4.78 -14.06 -6.11
N SER A 147 -5.19 -14.52 -4.93
CA SER A 147 -6.60 -14.58 -4.55
C SER A 147 -7.01 -13.29 -3.84
N PHE A 148 -8.15 -12.72 -4.25
CA PHE A 148 -8.69 -11.50 -3.66
C PHE A 148 -9.85 -11.80 -2.75
N TYR A 149 -9.79 -11.25 -1.53
CA TYR A 149 -10.85 -11.36 -0.52
C TYR A 149 -11.29 -9.95 -0.12
N TYR A 150 -12.50 -9.59 -0.51
CA TYR A 150 -13.08 -8.32 -0.09
C TYR A 150 -13.52 -8.40 1.37
N ASP A 151 -13.13 -7.40 2.16
CA ASP A 151 -13.60 -7.26 3.54
C ASP A 151 -14.84 -6.36 3.57
N SER A 152 -15.99 -6.95 3.88
CA SER A 152 -17.26 -6.22 3.93
C SER A 152 -17.31 -5.14 5.00
N SER A 153 -16.44 -5.19 6.02
CA SER A 153 -16.32 -4.12 7.02
C SER A 153 -15.82 -2.79 6.44
N LEU A 154 -15.15 -2.83 5.27
CA LEU A 154 -14.71 -1.65 4.53
C LEU A 154 -15.86 -0.92 3.82
N SER A 155 -17.05 -1.52 3.73
CA SER A 155 -18.24 -0.88 3.15
C SER A 155 -18.83 0.23 4.04
N THR A 156 -18.46 0.28 5.32
CA THR A 156 -18.71 1.47 6.15
C THR A 156 -17.75 2.58 5.69
N PRO A 157 -18.24 3.82 5.47
CA PRO A 157 -17.39 4.90 5.01
C PRO A 157 -16.19 5.04 5.95
N VAL A 158 -14.98 4.80 5.44
CA VAL A 158 -13.76 5.23 6.13
C VAL A 158 -13.94 6.74 6.34
N PRO A 159 -13.79 7.29 7.56
CA PRO A 159 -13.91 8.71 7.77
C PRO A 159 -12.96 9.41 6.80
N THR A 160 -13.50 9.97 5.74
CA THR A 160 -12.72 10.76 4.80
C THR A 160 -12.23 11.99 5.55
N VAL A 161 -10.93 12.12 5.69
CA VAL A 161 -10.35 13.44 5.94
C VAL A 161 -10.90 14.33 4.82
N ASN A 162 -11.78 15.27 5.19
CA ASN A 162 -12.52 16.12 4.27
C ASN A 162 -11.58 16.84 3.31
N ASN A 163 -11.41 16.31 2.09
CA ASN A 163 -10.93 17.03 0.90
C ASN A 163 -10.88 16.13 -0.35
N SER A 164 -11.68 15.08 -0.45
CA SER A 164 -11.78 14.33 -1.69
C SER A 164 -13.17 14.48 -2.31
N PRO A 165 -13.28 14.94 -3.59
CA PRO A 165 -14.55 15.08 -4.27
C PRO A 165 -15.13 13.74 -4.78
N TYR A 166 -14.59 12.60 -4.37
CA TYR A 166 -14.99 11.29 -4.91
C TYR A 166 -15.91 10.54 -3.93
N ARG A 167 -17.11 10.26 -4.40
CA ARG A 167 -18.11 9.43 -3.73
C ARG A 167 -18.20 8.07 -4.45
N VAL A 168 -17.87 6.98 -3.77
CA VAL A 168 -18.15 5.64 -4.27
C VAL A 168 -19.65 5.39 -4.18
N ILE A 169 -20.32 5.21 -5.33
CA ILE A 169 -21.80 5.10 -5.39
C ILE A 169 -22.29 3.66 -5.31
N SER A 170 -21.52 2.67 -5.57
CA SER A 170 -21.69 1.22 -5.34
C SER A 170 -21.02 0.39 -6.44
N MET A 171 -20.54 -0.77 -6.09
CA MET A 171 -20.23 -1.84 -7.06
C MET A 171 -21.35 -2.88 -7.03
N ARG A 172 -21.96 -3.18 -8.18
CA ARG A 172 -22.81 -4.36 -8.37
C ARG A 172 -22.01 -5.41 -9.12
N GLU A 173 -21.93 -6.59 -8.55
CA GLU A 173 -21.52 -7.79 -9.27
C GLU A 173 -22.66 -8.19 -10.20
N LEU A 174 -22.39 -8.26 -11.50
CA LEU A 174 -23.30 -8.87 -12.47
C LEU A 174 -22.97 -10.35 -12.51
N ALA A 175 -23.85 -11.19 -11.97
CA ALA A 175 -23.81 -12.61 -12.17
C ALA A 175 -24.22 -12.93 -13.62
N TYR A 176 -23.37 -13.68 -14.35
CA TYR A 176 -23.66 -14.32 -15.61
C TYR A 176 -24.15 -15.75 -15.38
#